data_c5799ab14525499520750c9128231512
#
_entry.id   c5799ab14525499520750c9128231512
#
_cell.length_a   1.000
_cell.length_b   1.000
_cell.length_c   1.000
_cell.angle_alpha   90.00
_cell.angle_beta   90.00
_cell.angle_gamma   90.00
#
_symmetry.space_group_name_H-M   'P 1'
#
loop_
_entity.id
_entity.type
_entity.pdbx_description
1 polymer ?
#
loop_
_entity_poly.entity_id
_entity_poly.type
_entity_poly.pdbx_seq_one_letter_code
_entity_poly.pdbx_strand_id
1 'polypeptide(L)'
;MAYYIKNDLTTHAKATLSQLEFVALMALLTSLVALSIDAMLPALTAMGQDLASTGPQQNHLVVSLFFIGMAFGQMFFGPFADARGRRASIMVGMVVFIVGTFICMAAEDMTTMLIGRFVQAFGVSGPRIAALAMIRDIYVGESMAKIMSFIMII
;
A
#
# COMPACT_ATOMS: atom_id res chain seq x y z
N MET A 1 30.46 -11.62 -34.64
CA MET A 1 29.78 -12.54 -33.71
C MET A 1 29.95 -12.14 -32.25
N ALA A 2 31.16 -11.83 -31.76
CA ALA A 2 31.43 -11.40 -30.38
C ALA A 2 30.74 -10.07 -29.99
N TYR A 3 30.56 -9.13 -30.89
CA TYR A 3 29.89 -7.84 -30.65
C TYR A 3 28.38 -8.00 -30.40
N TYR A 4 27.73 -8.97 -31.06
CA TYR A 4 26.30 -9.26 -30.89
C TYR A 4 26.03 -9.91 -29.52
N ILE A 5 26.91 -10.83 -29.09
CA ILE A 5 26.78 -11.51 -27.79
C ILE A 5 26.98 -10.53 -26.62
N LYS A 6 27.92 -9.58 -26.76
CA LYS A 6 28.19 -8.58 -25.73
C LYS A 6 27.03 -7.60 -25.51
N ASN A 7 26.37 -7.20 -26.60
CA ASN A 7 25.17 -6.35 -26.52
C ASN A 7 23.97 -7.09 -25.90
N ASP A 8 23.83 -8.39 -26.18
CA ASP A 8 22.75 -9.20 -25.61
C ASP A 8 22.92 -9.35 -24.08
N LEU A 9 24.13 -9.66 -23.61
CA LEU A 9 24.41 -9.79 -22.19
C LEU A 9 24.23 -8.49 -21.39
N THR A 10 24.61 -7.34 -21.98
CA THR A 10 24.42 -6.03 -21.33
C THR A 10 22.97 -5.59 -21.33
N THR A 11 22.20 -5.95 -22.34
CA THR A 11 20.76 -5.66 -22.43
C THR A 11 19.99 -6.53 -21.44
N HIS A 12 20.32 -7.81 -21.32
CA HIS A 12 19.71 -8.71 -20.33
C HIS A 12 20.07 -8.33 -18.88
N ALA A 13 21.30 -7.93 -18.62
CA ALA A 13 21.70 -7.46 -17.28
C ALA A 13 20.98 -6.17 -16.88
N LYS A 14 20.83 -5.23 -17.80
CA LYS A 14 20.07 -4.00 -17.57
C LYS A 14 18.57 -4.25 -17.41
N ALA A 15 18.01 -5.19 -18.17
CA ALA A 15 16.62 -5.59 -18.04
C ALA A 15 16.34 -6.32 -16.71
N THR A 16 17.27 -7.16 -16.24
CA THR A 16 17.12 -7.88 -14.97
C THR A 16 17.23 -6.96 -13.76
N LEU A 17 18.10 -5.97 -13.75
CA LEU A 17 18.20 -4.96 -12.69
C LEU A 17 16.91 -4.10 -12.64
N SER A 18 16.40 -3.68 -13.78
CA SER A 18 15.15 -2.92 -13.88
C SER A 18 13.93 -3.74 -13.42
N GLN A 19 13.88 -5.04 -13.70
CA GLN A 19 12.82 -5.93 -13.22
C GLN A 19 12.86 -6.12 -11.70
N LEU A 20 14.05 -6.31 -11.14
CA LEU A 20 14.21 -6.45 -9.69
C LEU A 20 13.81 -5.18 -8.94
N GLU A 21 14.23 -4.02 -9.44
CA GLU A 21 13.85 -2.71 -8.90
C GLU A 21 12.34 -2.50 -8.97
N PHE A 22 11.72 -2.86 -10.08
CA PHE A 22 10.28 -2.78 -10.26
C PHE A 22 9.54 -3.67 -9.25
N VAL A 23 9.92 -4.94 -9.15
CA VAL A 23 9.30 -5.89 -8.21
C VAL A 23 9.49 -5.42 -6.76
N ALA A 24 10.68 -4.94 -6.39
CA ALA A 24 10.95 -4.41 -5.07
C ALA A 24 10.08 -3.18 -4.75
N LEU A 25 9.91 -2.26 -5.71
CA LEU A 25 9.05 -1.10 -5.54
C LEU A 25 7.57 -1.52 -5.35
N MET A 26 7.09 -2.47 -6.15
CA MET A 26 5.72 -3.00 -6.01
C MET A 26 5.51 -3.71 -4.67
N ALA A 27 6.49 -4.47 -4.22
CA ALA A 27 6.48 -5.12 -2.91
C ALA A 27 6.43 -4.09 -1.78
N LEU A 28 7.26 -3.05 -1.83
CA LEU A 28 7.23 -1.96 -0.85
C LEU A 28 5.89 -1.24 -0.81
N LEU A 29 5.28 -0.94 -1.97
CA LEU A 29 3.97 -0.30 -2.02
C LEU A 29 2.86 -1.17 -1.44
N THR A 30 2.92 -2.48 -1.64
CA THR A 30 1.93 -3.42 -1.07
C THR A 30 2.15 -3.68 0.41
N SER A 31 3.40 -3.71 0.87
CA SER A 31 3.76 -3.92 2.28
C SER A 31 3.36 -2.75 3.20
N LEU A 32 3.16 -1.54 2.64
CA LEU A 32 2.64 -0.40 3.42
C LEU A 32 1.33 -0.72 4.14
N VAL A 33 0.46 -1.53 3.54
CA VAL A 33 -0.81 -1.94 4.17
C VAL A 33 -0.54 -2.84 5.36
N ALA A 34 0.28 -3.88 5.18
CA ALA A 34 0.64 -4.82 6.23
C ALA A 34 1.33 -4.08 7.40
N LEU A 35 2.33 -3.27 7.09
CA LEU A 35 3.05 -2.48 8.08
C LEU A 35 2.13 -1.54 8.86
N SER A 36 1.14 -0.91 8.20
CA SER A 36 0.18 -0.01 8.85
C SER A 36 -0.73 -0.74 9.84
N ILE A 37 -1.02 -2.03 9.61
CA ILE A 37 -1.82 -2.88 10.50
C ILE A 37 -0.94 -3.44 11.61
N ASP A 38 0.22 -4.02 11.27
CA ASP A 38 1.09 -4.72 12.20
C ASP A 38 1.71 -3.79 13.23
N ALA A 39 2.13 -2.59 12.81
CA ALA A 39 2.66 -1.57 13.72
C ALA A 39 1.61 -1.06 14.73
N MET A 40 0.32 -1.18 14.40
CA MET A 40 -0.75 -0.73 15.26
C MET A 40 -1.14 -1.76 16.32
N LEU A 41 -1.07 -3.06 16.01
CA LEU A 41 -1.53 -4.12 16.92
C LEU A 41 -0.96 -4.03 18.33
N PRO A 42 0.37 -3.88 18.54
CA PRO A 42 0.93 -3.73 19.90
C PRO A 42 0.55 -2.40 20.55
N ALA A 43 0.27 -1.36 19.78
CA ALA A 43 -0.08 -0.04 20.29
C ALA A 43 -1.56 0.10 20.70
N LEU A 44 -2.43 -0.84 20.29
CA LEU A 44 -3.88 -0.76 20.55
C LEU A 44 -4.21 -0.62 22.05
N THR A 45 -3.49 -1.33 22.90
CA THR A 45 -3.73 -1.29 24.36
C THR A 45 -3.32 0.06 24.95
N ALA A 46 -2.17 0.60 24.53
CA ALA A 46 -1.69 1.91 24.96
C ALA A 46 -2.62 3.03 24.46
N MET A 47 -3.01 2.98 23.18
CA MET A 47 -3.97 3.93 22.59
C MET A 47 -5.29 3.97 23.34
N GLY A 48 -5.79 2.78 23.77
CA GLY A 48 -7.04 2.70 24.54
C GLY A 48 -6.95 3.39 25.91
N GLN A 49 -5.79 3.37 26.54
CA GLN A 49 -5.54 4.05 27.82
C GLN A 49 -5.35 5.55 27.62
N ASP A 50 -4.55 5.96 26.65
CA ASP A 50 -4.19 7.36 26.40
C ASP A 50 -5.36 8.17 25.85
N LEU A 51 -6.21 7.58 25.02
CA LEU A 51 -7.35 8.24 24.38
C LEU A 51 -8.68 8.07 25.16
N ALA A 52 -8.62 7.71 26.44
CA ALA A 52 -9.76 7.56 27.34
C ALA A 52 -10.89 6.68 26.73
N SER A 53 -10.52 5.57 26.08
CA SER A 53 -11.49 4.66 25.50
C SER A 53 -12.37 4.04 26.59
N THR A 54 -13.68 3.99 26.35
CA THR A 54 -14.66 3.46 27.30
C THR A 54 -14.70 1.92 27.36
N GLY A 55 -13.82 1.24 26.60
CA GLY A 55 -13.71 -0.22 26.64
C GLY A 55 -12.94 -0.85 25.47
N PRO A 56 -12.58 -2.13 25.59
CA PRO A 56 -11.80 -2.87 24.59
C PRO A 56 -12.46 -2.92 23.20
N GLN A 57 -13.78 -2.76 23.13
CA GLN A 57 -14.51 -2.73 21.86
C GLN A 57 -14.14 -1.51 21.00
N GLN A 58 -13.84 -0.36 21.61
CA GLN A 58 -13.45 0.83 20.85
C GLN A 58 -12.07 0.66 20.18
N ASN A 59 -11.18 -0.10 20.80
CA ASN A 59 -9.87 -0.39 20.22
C ASN A 59 -9.99 -1.23 18.93
N HIS A 60 -10.96 -2.15 18.87
CA HIS A 60 -11.23 -2.93 17.66
C HIS A 60 -11.86 -2.09 16.53
N LEU A 61 -12.56 -1.00 16.86
CA LEU A 61 -13.11 -0.09 15.86
C LEU A 61 -12.00 0.58 15.02
N VAL A 62 -10.84 0.83 15.61
CA VAL A 62 -9.68 1.41 14.91
C VAL A 62 -9.25 0.53 13.74
N VAL A 63 -9.18 -0.80 13.96
CA VAL A 63 -8.84 -1.78 12.91
C VAL A 63 -9.98 -1.90 11.90
N SER A 64 -11.22 -2.01 12.39
CA SER A 64 -12.39 -2.16 11.52
C SER A 64 -12.57 -0.97 10.58
N LEU A 65 -12.39 0.25 11.09
CA LEU A 65 -12.52 1.46 10.31
C LEU A 65 -11.41 1.62 9.28
N PHE A 66 -10.21 1.11 9.60
CA PHE A 66 -9.12 1.01 8.63
C PHE A 66 -9.51 0.12 7.44
N PHE A 67 -10.08 -1.06 7.66
CA PHE A 67 -10.54 -1.93 6.57
C PHE A 67 -11.70 -1.33 5.77
N ILE A 68 -12.62 -0.63 6.43
CA ILE A 68 -13.72 0.08 5.77
C ILE A 68 -13.14 1.20 4.89
N GLY A 69 -12.23 2.02 5.41
CA GLY A 69 -11.55 3.07 4.64
C GLY A 69 -10.82 2.52 3.42
N MET A 70 -10.14 1.37 3.58
CA MET A 70 -9.47 0.69 2.48
C MET A 70 -10.46 0.17 1.43
N ALA A 71 -11.61 -0.36 1.82
CA ALA A 71 -12.64 -0.82 0.88
C ALA A 71 -13.19 0.34 0.02
N PHE A 72 -13.54 1.45 0.66
CA PHE A 72 -13.97 2.66 -0.06
C PHE A 72 -12.86 3.22 -0.95
N GLY A 73 -11.62 3.24 -0.46
CA GLY A 73 -10.48 3.68 -1.23
C GLY A 73 -10.25 2.82 -2.47
N GLN A 74 -10.38 1.50 -2.38
CA GLN A 74 -10.24 0.59 -3.53
C GLN A 74 -11.32 0.87 -4.59
N MET A 75 -12.55 1.13 -4.15
CA MET A 75 -13.66 1.46 -5.04
C MET A 75 -13.42 2.78 -5.80
N PHE A 76 -12.79 3.75 -5.15
CA PHE A 76 -12.45 5.04 -5.75
C PHE A 76 -11.18 4.99 -6.61
N PHE A 77 -10.09 4.43 -6.08
CA PHE A 77 -8.79 4.42 -6.75
C PHE A 77 -8.71 3.44 -7.93
N GLY A 78 -9.61 2.45 -8.02
CA GLY A 78 -9.72 1.57 -9.19
C GLY A 78 -9.98 2.38 -10.47
N PRO A 79 -11.18 2.97 -10.60
CA PRO A 79 -11.51 3.81 -11.75
C PRO A 79 -10.60 5.04 -11.92
N PHE A 80 -10.11 5.60 -10.81
CA PHE A 80 -9.19 6.73 -10.83
C PHE A 80 -7.84 6.37 -11.48
N ALA A 81 -7.29 5.20 -11.14
CA ALA A 81 -6.04 4.71 -11.74
C ALA A 81 -6.18 4.42 -13.24
N ASP A 82 -7.36 3.98 -13.67
CA ASP A 82 -7.64 3.76 -15.08
C ASP A 82 -7.85 5.07 -15.86
N ALA A 83 -8.48 6.07 -15.24
CA ALA A 83 -8.77 7.36 -15.87
C ALA A 83 -7.56 8.33 -15.89
N ARG A 84 -6.81 8.42 -14.80
CA ARG A 84 -5.69 9.36 -14.62
C ARG A 84 -4.31 8.73 -14.70
N GLY A 85 -4.24 7.41 -14.78
CA GLY A 85 -3.02 6.63 -14.85
C GLY A 85 -2.49 6.18 -13.50
N ARG A 86 -1.68 5.11 -13.50
CA ARG A 86 -1.15 4.42 -12.31
C ARG A 86 -0.32 5.37 -11.43
N ARG A 87 0.52 6.22 -12.07
CA ARG A 87 1.39 7.17 -11.35
C ARG A 87 0.60 8.22 -10.55
N ALA A 88 -0.48 8.75 -11.14
CA ALA A 88 -1.34 9.72 -10.46
C ALA A 88 -2.03 9.08 -9.24
N SER A 89 -2.50 7.84 -9.36
CA SER A 89 -3.09 7.08 -8.26
C SER A 89 -2.13 6.88 -7.09
N ILE A 90 -0.86 6.54 -7.38
CA ILE A 90 0.18 6.39 -6.35
C ILE A 90 0.42 7.73 -5.64
N MET A 91 0.64 8.81 -6.40
CA MET A 91 0.96 10.11 -5.81
C MET A 91 -0.18 10.65 -4.94
N VAL A 92 -1.41 10.63 -5.45
CA VAL A 92 -2.58 11.10 -4.70
C VAL A 92 -2.82 10.22 -3.47
N GLY A 93 -2.75 8.90 -3.62
CA GLY A 93 -2.92 7.96 -2.53
C GLY A 93 -1.87 8.16 -1.42
N MET A 94 -0.59 8.36 -1.78
CA MET A 94 0.49 8.64 -0.83
C MET A 94 0.28 9.95 -0.08
N VAL A 95 -0.14 11.03 -0.77
CA VAL A 95 -0.44 12.30 -0.11
C VAL A 95 -1.58 12.13 0.91
N VAL A 96 -2.66 11.47 0.53
CA VAL A 96 -3.79 11.21 1.43
C VAL A 96 -3.37 10.32 2.61
N PHE A 97 -2.53 9.29 2.37
CA PHE A 97 -1.96 8.45 3.42
C PHE A 97 -1.15 9.25 4.45
N ILE A 98 -0.28 10.15 3.97
CA ILE A 98 0.55 11.02 4.82
C ILE A 98 -0.34 11.95 5.64
N VAL A 99 -1.35 12.58 5.04
CA VAL A 99 -2.31 13.44 5.74
C VAL A 99 -3.04 12.64 6.83
N GLY A 100 -3.53 11.43 6.53
CA GLY A 100 -4.16 10.55 7.51
C GLY A 100 -3.23 10.20 8.66
N THR A 101 -1.94 9.97 8.37
CA THR A 101 -0.93 9.69 9.39
C THR A 101 -0.72 10.90 10.32
N PHE A 102 -0.64 12.11 9.78
CA PHE A 102 -0.54 13.33 10.60
C PHE A 102 -1.78 13.53 11.48
N ILE A 103 -2.98 13.25 10.97
CA ILE A 103 -4.20 13.31 11.78
C ILE A 103 -4.12 12.32 12.94
N CYS A 104 -3.67 11.08 12.69
CA CYS A 104 -3.47 10.07 13.75
C CYS A 104 -2.43 10.51 14.79
N MET A 105 -1.35 11.17 14.36
CA MET A 105 -0.31 11.67 15.28
C MET A 105 -0.80 12.83 16.17
N ALA A 106 -1.71 13.64 15.63
CA ALA A 106 -2.30 14.79 16.35
C ALA A 106 -3.59 14.42 17.10
N ALA A 107 -3.97 13.15 17.13
CA ALA A 107 -5.21 12.71 17.78
C ALA A 107 -5.09 12.73 19.30
N GLU A 108 -5.90 13.56 19.94
CA GLU A 108 -6.05 13.66 21.41
C GLU A 108 -7.27 12.88 21.91
N ASP A 109 -8.17 12.49 20.99
CA ASP A 109 -9.38 11.73 21.30
C ASP A 109 -9.57 10.56 20.32
N MET A 110 -10.33 9.55 20.74
CA MET A 110 -10.61 8.34 19.97
C MET A 110 -11.30 8.67 18.64
N THR A 111 -12.17 9.67 18.59
CA THR A 111 -12.89 10.05 17.36
C THR A 111 -11.94 10.57 16.28
N THR A 112 -11.01 11.46 16.65
CA THR A 112 -9.98 11.97 15.75
C THR A 112 -9.06 10.85 15.26
N MET A 113 -8.69 9.92 16.14
CA MET A 113 -7.93 8.73 15.77
C MET A 113 -8.67 7.88 14.73
N LEU A 114 -9.96 7.62 14.92
CA LEU A 114 -10.78 6.85 13.99
C LEU A 114 -10.88 7.52 12.61
N ILE A 115 -11.08 8.84 12.57
CA ILE A 115 -11.10 9.61 11.32
C ILE A 115 -9.75 9.52 10.63
N GLY A 116 -8.67 9.73 11.36
CA GLY A 116 -7.31 9.62 10.83
C GLY A 116 -7.03 8.24 10.21
N ARG A 117 -7.47 7.16 10.86
CA ARG A 117 -7.34 5.79 10.37
C ARG A 117 -8.14 5.54 9.10
N PHE A 118 -9.35 6.06 9.02
CA PHE A 118 -10.15 5.97 7.80
C PHE A 118 -9.46 6.68 6.62
N VAL A 119 -8.99 7.91 6.81
CA VAL A 119 -8.28 8.68 5.79
C VAL A 119 -6.98 8.01 5.38
N GLN A 120 -6.21 7.52 6.35
CA GLN A 120 -4.96 6.79 6.11
C GLN A 120 -5.20 5.54 5.27
N ALA A 121 -6.21 4.73 5.61
CA ALA A 121 -6.57 3.52 4.89
C ALA A 121 -7.11 3.80 3.48
N PHE A 122 -7.91 4.86 3.33
CA PHE A 122 -8.35 5.33 2.03
C PHE A 122 -7.15 5.69 1.14
N GLY A 123 -6.17 6.41 1.69
CA GLY A 123 -4.96 6.80 0.96
C GLY A 123 -4.10 5.63 0.52
N VAL A 124 -3.84 4.65 1.40
CA VAL A 124 -2.95 3.50 1.10
C VAL A 124 -3.51 2.57 0.02
N SER A 125 -4.82 2.61 -0.24
CA SER A 125 -5.44 1.80 -1.29
C SER A 125 -5.03 2.23 -2.69
N GLY A 126 -4.69 3.51 -2.92
CA GLY A 126 -4.20 4.03 -4.21
C GLY A 126 -2.91 3.36 -4.68
N PRO A 127 -1.80 3.42 -3.93
CA PRO A 127 -0.57 2.72 -4.23
C PRO A 127 -0.75 1.20 -4.41
N ARG A 128 -1.55 0.57 -3.54
CA ARG A 128 -1.82 -0.87 -3.61
C ARG A 128 -2.49 -1.28 -4.92
N ILE A 129 -3.57 -0.59 -5.32
CA ILE A 129 -4.29 -0.88 -6.57
C ILE A 129 -3.39 -0.62 -7.77
N ALA A 130 -2.68 0.51 -7.78
CA ALA A 130 -1.78 0.85 -8.86
C ALA A 130 -0.67 -0.20 -9.02
N ALA A 131 -0.09 -0.69 -7.92
CA ALA A 131 0.93 -1.73 -7.93
C ALA A 131 0.39 -3.03 -8.54
N LEU A 132 -0.76 -3.51 -8.08
CA LEU A 132 -1.40 -4.72 -8.62
C LEU A 132 -1.76 -4.58 -10.11
N ALA A 133 -2.25 -3.41 -10.52
CA ALA A 133 -2.57 -3.15 -11.90
C ALA A 133 -1.31 -3.13 -12.79
N MET A 134 -0.23 -2.48 -12.35
CA MET A 134 1.05 -2.45 -13.08
C MET A 134 1.65 -3.84 -13.25
N ILE A 135 1.55 -4.71 -12.25
CA ILE A 135 2.00 -6.11 -12.35
C ILE A 135 1.19 -6.85 -13.42
N ARG A 136 -0.12 -6.68 -13.44
CA ARG A 136 -1.00 -7.31 -14.45
C ARG A 136 -0.76 -6.77 -15.86
N ASP A 137 -0.38 -5.51 -15.98
CA ASP A 137 -0.12 -4.88 -17.29
C ASP A 137 1.20 -5.38 -17.91
N ILE A 138 2.18 -5.77 -17.09
CA ILE A 138 3.53 -6.15 -17.53
C ILE A 138 3.69 -7.67 -17.63
N TYR A 139 3.08 -8.43 -16.74
CA TYR A 139 3.27 -9.87 -16.63
C TYR A 139 1.99 -10.65 -16.93
N VAL A 140 2.14 -11.75 -17.71
CA VAL A 140 1.03 -12.61 -18.11
C VAL A 140 1.36 -14.08 -17.78
N GLY A 141 0.35 -14.86 -17.40
CA GLY A 141 0.48 -16.31 -17.18
C GLY A 141 1.38 -16.67 -15.98
N GLU A 142 2.29 -17.61 -16.18
CA GLU A 142 3.14 -18.18 -15.14
C GLU A 142 4.07 -17.16 -14.48
N SER A 143 4.58 -16.20 -15.27
CA SER A 143 5.44 -15.12 -14.77
C SER A 143 4.69 -14.20 -13.80
N MET A 144 3.43 -13.91 -14.08
CA MET A 144 2.56 -13.14 -13.21
C MET A 144 2.33 -13.88 -11.87
N ALA A 145 2.05 -15.19 -11.93
CA ALA A 145 1.82 -15.99 -10.73
C ALA A 145 3.05 -16.03 -9.81
N LYS A 146 4.25 -16.18 -10.38
CA LYS A 146 5.50 -16.14 -9.61
C LYS A 146 5.72 -14.81 -8.91
N ILE A 147 5.55 -13.69 -9.62
CA ILE A 147 5.76 -12.35 -9.04
C ILE A 147 4.72 -12.05 -7.97
N MET A 148 3.46 -12.39 -8.20
CA MET A 148 2.41 -12.24 -7.20
C MET A 148 2.70 -13.05 -5.93
N SER A 149 3.23 -14.28 -6.07
CA SER A 149 3.63 -15.11 -4.93
C SER A 149 4.75 -14.45 -4.12
N PHE A 150 5.77 -13.90 -4.78
CA PHE A 150 6.84 -13.17 -4.08
C PHE A 150 6.34 -11.95 -3.31
N ILE A 151 5.43 -11.18 -3.90
CA ILE A 151 4.87 -9.97 -3.28
C ILE A 151 3.95 -10.33 -2.10
N MET A 152 3.27 -11.47 -2.14
CA MET A 152 2.39 -11.92 -1.05
C MET A 152 3.13 -12.55 0.14
N ILE A 153 4.42 -12.88 -0.01
CA ILE A 153 5.25 -13.41 1.07
C ILE A 153 5.84 -12.27 1.93
N ILE A 154 5.95 -11.08 1.39
CA ILE A 154 6.46 -9.88 2.08
C ILE A 154 5.36 -9.18 2.86
#